data_298cdd03108d5f18bb734a9fc8b6c7ed
#
_entry.id   298cdd03108d5f18bb734a9fc8b6c7ed
#
_cell.length_a   1.000
_cell.length_b   1.000
_cell.length_c   1.000
_cell.angle_alpha   90.00
_cell.angle_beta   90.00
_cell.angle_gamma   90.00
#
_symmetry.space_group_name_H-M   'P 1'
#
loop_
_entity.id
_entity.type
_entity.pdbx_description
1 polymer ?
#
loop_
_entity_poly.entity_id
_entity_poly.type
_entity_poly.pdbx_seq_one_letter_code
_entity_poly.pdbx_strand_id
1 'polypeptide(L)'
;IIGLPGTIDNDLYGTDTTIGYDTALNTIMQCVDKIRDTATSHERLFFIEVMGRDAGFLALNGAIASGAEAAIIPEISTEVDQLAELIQNGFRKSKNSSIVLVAESPVTGGAMGLAERVKNEYPGYDVRVSILGHLQRGGSPTANDRILASRMGAAAIDALMEDQRNVMIGVKNDEIVYVPFSKAIKNDKPINRELL
;
A
#
# COMPACT_ATOMS: atom_id res chain seq x y z
N ILE A 1 8.84 26.02 -12.05
CA ILE A 1 8.65 24.56 -12.15
C ILE A 1 7.32 24.22 -11.50
N ILE A 2 6.53 23.37 -12.17
CA ILE A 2 5.32 22.75 -11.62
C ILE A 2 5.57 21.24 -11.59
N GLY A 3 5.26 20.60 -10.47
CA GLY A 3 5.41 19.16 -10.28
C GLY A 3 4.07 18.42 -10.28
N LEU A 4 4.07 17.19 -10.78
CA LEU A 4 2.95 16.28 -10.68
C LEU A 4 3.37 15.06 -9.83
N PRO A 5 2.53 14.59 -8.89
CA PRO A 5 2.88 13.51 -7.97
C PRO A 5 2.76 12.13 -8.64
N GLY A 6 3.79 11.72 -9.39
CA GLY A 6 3.85 10.43 -10.09
C GLY A 6 4.61 9.39 -9.29
N THR A 7 3.94 8.71 -8.36
CA THR A 7 4.48 7.60 -7.57
C THR A 7 3.36 6.65 -7.16
N ILE A 8 3.67 5.35 -7.06
CA ILE A 8 2.72 4.35 -6.56
C ILE A 8 2.68 4.31 -5.02
N ASP A 9 3.65 4.88 -4.32
CA ASP A 9 3.82 4.76 -2.86
C ASP A 9 2.80 5.61 -2.08
N ASN A 10 2.22 6.63 -2.74
CA ASN A 10 1.23 7.55 -2.18
C ASN A 10 1.70 8.29 -0.91
N ASP A 11 2.99 8.53 -0.79
CA ASP A 11 3.69 9.06 0.38
C ASP A 11 3.91 10.58 0.35
N LEU A 12 3.51 11.27 -0.73
CA LEU A 12 3.73 12.71 -0.87
C LEU A 12 2.73 13.53 -0.05
N TYR A 13 3.27 14.41 0.81
CA TYR A 13 2.46 15.31 1.62
C TYR A 13 1.70 16.32 0.76
N GLY A 14 0.43 16.58 1.16
CA GLY A 14 -0.41 17.61 0.54
C GLY A 14 -1.26 17.12 -0.63
N THR A 15 -1.26 15.83 -0.92
CA THR A 15 -2.21 15.21 -1.85
C THR A 15 -2.82 13.95 -1.24
N ASP A 16 -4.11 13.71 -1.47
CA ASP A 16 -4.79 12.52 -1.00
C ASP A 16 -4.37 11.29 -1.80
N THR A 17 -4.13 11.45 -3.10
CA THR A 17 -3.70 10.38 -3.98
C THR A 17 -2.65 10.84 -4.97
N THR A 18 -1.78 9.92 -5.37
CA THR A 18 -0.73 10.11 -6.37
C THR A 18 -1.05 9.32 -7.63
N ILE A 19 -0.53 9.79 -8.78
CA ILE A 19 -0.73 9.14 -10.08
C ILE A 19 0.01 7.79 -10.08
N GLY A 20 -0.73 6.71 -10.32
CA GLY A 20 -0.23 5.34 -10.34
C GLY A 20 -0.60 4.51 -9.11
N TYR A 21 -0.98 5.15 -8.01
CA TYR A 21 -1.34 4.46 -6.76
C TYR A 21 -2.56 3.54 -6.91
N ASP A 22 -3.64 4.01 -7.52
CA ASP A 22 -4.87 3.23 -7.73
C ASP A 22 -4.60 2.01 -8.65
N THR A 23 -3.77 2.19 -9.67
CA THR A 23 -3.33 1.11 -10.57
C THR A 23 -2.52 0.05 -9.81
N ALA A 24 -1.58 0.47 -8.96
CA ALA A 24 -0.80 -0.45 -8.15
C ALA A 24 -1.69 -1.24 -7.16
N LEU A 25 -2.65 -0.56 -6.54
CA LEU A 25 -3.62 -1.20 -5.64
C LEU A 25 -4.46 -2.27 -6.36
N ASN A 26 -4.94 -1.97 -7.56
CA ASN A 26 -5.66 -2.94 -8.38
C ASN A 26 -4.79 -4.16 -8.76
N THR A 27 -3.51 -3.93 -9.05
CA THR A 27 -2.56 -5.03 -9.29
C THR A 27 -2.38 -5.91 -8.06
N ILE A 28 -2.24 -5.30 -6.87
CA ILE A 28 -2.16 -6.03 -5.60
C ILE A 28 -3.41 -6.89 -5.40
N MET A 29 -4.61 -6.31 -5.56
CA MET A 29 -5.87 -7.04 -5.40
C MET A 29 -5.96 -8.24 -6.33
N GLN A 30 -5.64 -8.07 -7.61
CA GLN A 30 -5.63 -9.18 -8.58
C GLN A 30 -4.66 -10.30 -8.20
N CYS A 31 -3.51 -9.96 -7.62
CA CYS A 31 -2.55 -10.95 -7.15
C CYS A 31 -3.05 -11.66 -5.88
N VAL A 32 -3.61 -10.91 -4.93
CA VAL A 32 -4.17 -11.47 -3.69
C VAL A 32 -5.32 -12.42 -3.99
N ASP A 33 -6.23 -12.07 -4.90
CA ASP A 33 -7.35 -12.92 -5.31
C ASP A 33 -6.84 -14.25 -5.89
N LYS A 34 -5.85 -14.21 -6.79
CA LYS A 34 -5.23 -15.42 -7.35
C LYS A 34 -4.56 -16.29 -6.28
N ILE A 35 -3.87 -15.68 -5.32
CA ILE A 35 -3.26 -16.41 -4.20
C ILE A 35 -4.35 -17.04 -3.33
N ARG A 36 -5.42 -16.29 -3.03
CA ARG A 36 -6.55 -16.77 -2.24
C ARG A 36 -7.22 -17.98 -2.87
N ASP A 37 -7.43 -17.99 -4.19
CA ASP A 37 -8.01 -19.12 -4.93
C ASP A 37 -7.17 -20.40 -4.77
N THR A 38 -5.86 -20.26 -4.68
CA THR A 38 -4.95 -21.40 -4.47
C THR A 38 -4.83 -21.83 -3.01
N ALA A 39 -5.21 -20.97 -2.09
CA ALA A 39 -5.05 -21.15 -0.64
C ALA A 39 -6.14 -22.06 -0.01
N THR A 40 -7.17 -22.44 -0.76
CA THR A 40 -8.38 -23.12 -0.26
C THR A 40 -8.17 -24.53 0.32
N SER A 41 -6.97 -25.06 0.22
CA SER A 41 -6.67 -26.44 0.62
C SER A 41 -5.64 -26.54 1.74
N HIS A 42 -5.92 -26.18 2.95
CA HIS A 42 -5.14 -26.40 4.20
C HIS A 42 -4.87 -25.09 4.93
N GLU A 43 -4.68 -25.14 6.24
CA GLU A 43 -4.34 -24.05 7.18
C GLU A 43 -3.02 -23.34 6.79
N ARG A 44 -3.07 -22.56 5.68
CA ARG A 44 -1.92 -21.84 5.17
C ARG A 44 -1.94 -20.38 5.56
N LEU A 45 -0.78 -19.89 5.95
CA LEU A 45 -0.54 -18.48 6.22
C LEU A 45 0.31 -17.89 5.10
N PHE A 46 -0.28 -16.93 4.37
CA PHE A 46 0.42 -16.22 3.30
C PHE A 46 0.87 -14.86 3.76
N PHE A 47 2.17 -14.58 3.70
CA PHE A 47 2.72 -13.25 3.74
C PHE A 47 2.92 -12.75 2.31
N ILE A 48 2.25 -11.67 1.95
CA ILE A 48 2.34 -11.07 0.61
C ILE A 48 3.04 -9.72 0.74
N GLU A 49 4.29 -9.64 0.25
CA GLU A 49 5.05 -8.41 0.27
C GLU A 49 4.63 -7.51 -0.88
N VAL A 50 4.36 -6.25 -0.54
CA VAL A 50 4.01 -5.19 -1.48
C VAL A 50 4.98 -4.03 -1.38
N MET A 51 5.16 -3.30 -2.47
CA MET A 51 5.97 -2.10 -2.52
C MET A 51 5.41 -1.01 -1.62
N GLY A 52 6.10 0.09 -1.49
CA GLY A 52 5.71 1.25 -0.68
C GLY A 52 6.93 1.95 -0.08
N ARG A 53 8.13 1.37 -0.26
CA ARG A 53 9.38 1.87 0.31
C ARG A 53 9.25 1.98 1.83
N ASP A 54 9.21 3.21 2.37
CA ASP A 54 9.10 3.48 3.81
C ASP A 54 7.67 3.85 4.24
N ALA A 55 6.67 3.58 3.37
CA ALA A 55 5.27 3.91 3.58
C ALA A 55 4.35 2.70 3.42
N GLY A 56 3.41 2.56 4.33
CA GLY A 56 2.48 1.42 4.39
C GLY A 56 1.17 1.59 3.63
N PHE A 57 1.00 2.63 2.79
CA PHE A 57 -0.28 2.92 2.13
C PHE A 57 -0.77 1.79 1.24
N LEU A 58 0.12 1.18 0.43
CA LEU A 58 -0.23 0.05 -0.43
C LEU A 58 -0.61 -1.19 0.37
N ALA A 59 0.17 -1.50 1.42
CA ALA A 59 -0.10 -2.65 2.28
C ALA A 59 -1.42 -2.49 3.04
N LEU A 60 -1.66 -1.33 3.67
CA LEU A 60 -2.86 -1.06 4.45
C LEU A 60 -4.12 -1.10 3.59
N ASN A 61 -4.15 -0.28 2.52
CA ASN A 61 -5.34 -0.22 1.68
C ASN A 61 -5.54 -1.50 0.86
N GLY A 62 -4.45 -2.17 0.46
CA GLY A 62 -4.51 -3.48 -0.17
C GLY A 62 -5.09 -4.55 0.75
N ALA A 63 -4.74 -4.53 2.04
CA ALA A 63 -5.30 -5.46 3.02
C ALA A 63 -6.80 -5.23 3.22
N ILE A 64 -7.23 -3.98 3.39
CA ILE A 64 -8.64 -3.62 3.54
C ILE A 64 -9.42 -4.05 2.29
N ALA A 65 -8.95 -3.66 1.10
CA ALA A 65 -9.64 -3.91 -0.16
C ALA A 65 -9.74 -5.40 -0.50
N SER A 66 -8.73 -6.20 -0.13
CA SER A 66 -8.72 -7.64 -0.36
C SER A 66 -9.34 -8.45 0.78
N GLY A 67 -9.69 -7.84 1.91
CA GLY A 67 -10.16 -8.54 3.11
C GLY A 67 -9.09 -9.46 3.69
N ALA A 68 -7.83 -9.04 3.68
CA ALA A 68 -6.75 -9.72 4.37
C ALA A 68 -6.91 -9.60 5.89
N GLU A 69 -6.29 -10.50 6.64
CA GLU A 69 -6.41 -10.54 8.10
C GLU A 69 -5.63 -9.42 8.79
N ALA A 70 -4.52 -8.99 8.20
CA ALA A 70 -3.69 -7.91 8.72
C ALA A 70 -2.86 -7.22 7.64
N ALA A 71 -2.40 -6.01 7.97
CA ALA A 71 -1.35 -5.28 7.25
C ALA A 71 -0.19 -5.01 8.20
N ILE A 72 1.02 -5.33 7.79
CA ILE A 72 2.26 -4.98 8.51
C ILE A 72 2.89 -3.80 7.79
N ILE A 73 2.97 -2.68 8.48
CA ILE A 73 3.41 -1.40 7.91
C ILE A 73 4.48 -0.75 8.78
N PRO A 74 5.42 0.01 8.19
CA PRO A 74 6.54 0.60 8.93
C PRO A 74 6.12 1.66 9.96
N GLU A 75 4.95 2.29 9.78
CA GLU A 75 4.46 3.33 10.67
C GLU A 75 3.96 2.81 12.02
N ILE A 76 3.80 1.48 12.14
CA ILE A 76 3.32 0.82 13.36
C ILE A 76 4.24 -0.35 13.69
N SER A 77 4.78 -0.32 14.90
CA SER A 77 5.49 -1.46 15.44
C SER A 77 4.50 -2.59 15.72
N THR A 78 4.62 -3.70 15.01
CA THR A 78 3.79 -4.90 15.25
C THR A 78 4.66 -5.97 15.89
N GLU A 79 4.36 -6.31 17.13
CA GLU A 79 4.98 -7.44 17.79
C GLU A 79 4.46 -8.77 17.21
N VAL A 80 5.33 -9.79 17.15
CA VAL A 80 4.96 -11.11 16.58
C VAL A 80 3.80 -11.76 17.34
N ASP A 81 3.73 -11.55 18.64
CA ASP A 81 2.64 -12.09 19.45
C ASP A 81 1.27 -11.49 19.07
N GLN A 82 1.22 -10.17 18.76
CA GLN A 82 0.01 -9.52 18.27
C GLN A 82 -0.40 -10.07 16.91
N LEU A 83 0.56 -10.31 16.03
CA LEU A 83 0.32 -10.95 14.74
C LEU A 83 -0.20 -12.38 14.91
N ALA A 84 0.37 -13.15 15.84
CA ALA A 84 -0.07 -14.51 16.14
C ALA A 84 -1.52 -14.54 16.66
N GLU A 85 -1.90 -13.61 17.52
CA GLU A 85 -3.30 -13.48 17.98
C GLU A 85 -4.26 -13.17 16.85
N LEU A 86 -3.91 -12.24 15.96
CA LEU A 86 -4.71 -11.89 14.78
C LEU A 86 -4.90 -13.10 13.86
N ILE A 87 -3.83 -13.85 13.60
CA ILE A 87 -3.86 -15.06 12.77
C ILE A 87 -4.72 -16.15 13.42
N GLN A 88 -4.52 -16.42 14.70
CA GLN A 88 -5.32 -17.41 15.43
C GLN A 88 -6.81 -17.07 15.43
N ASN A 89 -7.15 -15.81 15.60
CA ASN A 89 -8.52 -15.33 15.55
C ASN A 89 -9.12 -15.46 14.14
N GLY A 90 -8.31 -15.28 13.08
CA GLY A 90 -8.71 -15.54 11.70
C GLY A 90 -9.05 -17.01 11.44
N PHE A 91 -8.20 -17.92 11.86
CA PHE A 91 -8.45 -19.37 11.71
C PHE A 91 -9.65 -19.86 12.52
N ARG A 92 -9.90 -19.34 13.73
CA ARG A 92 -11.08 -19.69 14.54
C ARG A 92 -12.41 -19.34 13.88
N LYS A 93 -12.42 -18.43 12.90
CA LYS A 93 -13.62 -18.01 12.16
C LYS A 93 -13.90 -18.84 10.88
N SER A 94 -13.45 -20.09 10.82
CA SER A 94 -13.68 -21.02 9.70
C SER A 94 -13.01 -20.63 8.39
N LYS A 95 -11.94 -19.84 8.42
CA LYS A 95 -11.14 -19.55 7.22
C LYS A 95 -10.05 -20.61 7.06
N ASN A 96 -9.98 -21.21 5.87
CA ASN A 96 -8.97 -22.24 5.56
C ASN A 96 -7.58 -21.65 5.24
N SER A 97 -7.45 -20.33 5.16
CA SER A 97 -6.19 -19.65 4.91
C SER A 97 -6.23 -18.24 5.47
N SER A 98 -5.08 -17.74 5.92
CA SER A 98 -4.90 -16.36 6.34
C SER A 98 -3.92 -15.65 5.42
N ILE A 99 -4.24 -14.41 5.05
CA ILE A 99 -3.43 -13.55 4.19
C ILE A 99 -3.04 -12.33 5.00
N VAL A 100 -1.75 -12.03 5.03
CA VAL A 100 -1.17 -10.83 5.65
C VAL A 100 -0.39 -10.06 4.60
N LEU A 101 -0.75 -8.81 4.37
CA LEU A 101 0.04 -7.93 3.52
C LEU A 101 1.16 -7.28 4.32
N VAL A 102 2.34 -7.23 3.72
CA VAL A 102 3.56 -6.70 4.35
C VAL A 102 4.14 -5.63 3.44
N ALA A 103 4.29 -4.40 3.94
CA ALA A 103 5.02 -3.37 3.22
C ALA A 103 6.51 -3.76 3.14
N GLU A 104 7.12 -3.60 1.96
CA GLU A 104 8.58 -3.71 1.84
C GLU A 104 9.22 -2.63 2.70
N SER A 105 9.94 -3.02 3.73
CA SER A 105 10.66 -2.06 4.58
C SER A 105 11.76 -2.74 5.36
N PRO A 106 12.93 -2.11 5.50
CA PRO A 106 13.96 -2.58 6.41
C PRO A 106 13.49 -2.68 7.86
N VAL A 107 12.53 -1.84 8.26
CA VAL A 107 11.98 -1.81 9.62
C VAL A 107 11.17 -3.08 9.92
N THR A 108 10.39 -3.55 8.97
CA THR A 108 9.58 -4.78 9.14
C THR A 108 10.40 -6.06 8.91
N GLY A 109 11.57 -5.96 8.28
CA GLY A 109 12.35 -7.11 7.80
C GLY A 109 11.74 -7.80 6.58
N GLY A 110 10.69 -7.22 6.00
CA GLY A 110 9.94 -7.75 4.87
C GLY A 110 9.19 -9.05 5.19
N ALA A 111 8.49 -9.57 4.18
CA ALA A 111 7.69 -10.78 4.34
C ALA A 111 8.55 -12.04 4.63
N MET A 112 9.77 -12.09 4.13
CA MET A 112 10.68 -13.22 4.38
C MET A 112 11.13 -13.27 5.84
N GLY A 113 11.54 -12.13 6.41
CA GLY A 113 11.96 -12.05 7.81
C GLY A 113 10.82 -12.37 8.78
N LEU A 114 9.61 -11.86 8.50
CA LEU A 114 8.41 -12.20 9.28
C LEU A 114 8.06 -13.69 9.19
N ALA A 115 8.11 -14.27 7.98
CA ALA A 115 7.84 -15.68 7.78
C ALA A 115 8.81 -16.58 8.55
N GLU A 116 10.09 -16.24 8.58
CA GLU A 116 11.12 -16.97 9.32
C GLU A 116 10.85 -16.89 10.83
N ARG A 117 10.53 -15.70 11.37
CA ARG A 117 10.17 -15.53 12.78
C ARG A 117 8.95 -16.36 13.15
N VAL A 118 7.88 -16.30 12.36
CA VAL A 118 6.65 -17.06 12.63
C VAL A 118 6.90 -18.56 12.56
N LYS A 119 7.69 -19.06 11.62
CA LYS A 119 8.05 -20.49 11.55
C LYS A 119 8.82 -20.97 12.78
N ASN A 120 9.69 -20.14 13.31
CA ASN A 120 10.49 -20.48 14.49
C ASN A 120 9.67 -20.47 15.77
N GLU A 121 8.81 -19.49 15.93
CA GLU A 121 8.01 -19.28 17.13
C GLU A 121 6.72 -20.14 17.13
N TYR A 122 6.16 -20.40 15.94
CA TYR A 122 4.90 -21.11 15.74
C TYR A 122 5.01 -22.20 14.65
N PRO A 123 5.72 -23.31 14.91
CA PRO A 123 6.04 -24.33 13.90
C PRO A 123 4.81 -25.08 13.34
N GLY A 124 3.62 -24.86 13.88
CA GLY A 124 2.38 -25.49 13.41
C GLY A 124 1.77 -24.88 12.14
N TYR A 125 2.26 -23.72 11.67
CA TYR A 125 1.71 -23.05 10.49
C TYR A 125 2.48 -23.40 9.20
N ASP A 126 1.75 -23.73 8.12
CA ASP A 126 2.32 -23.81 6.76
C ASP A 126 2.46 -22.38 6.18
N VAL A 127 3.59 -21.75 6.46
CA VAL A 127 3.86 -20.36 6.06
C VAL A 127 4.39 -20.29 4.63
N ARG A 128 3.76 -19.46 3.82
CA ARG A 128 4.12 -19.17 2.43
C ARG A 128 4.40 -17.68 2.25
N VAL A 129 5.34 -17.35 1.36
CA VAL A 129 5.70 -15.96 1.04
C VAL A 129 5.53 -15.72 -0.45
N SER A 130 4.94 -14.60 -0.79
CA SER A 130 4.87 -14.08 -2.16
C SER A 130 5.33 -12.64 -2.17
N ILE A 131 6.33 -12.33 -2.98
CA ILE A 131 6.85 -10.97 -3.16
C ILE A 131 6.37 -10.47 -4.52
N LEU A 132 5.47 -9.46 -4.52
CA LEU A 132 4.89 -8.94 -5.76
C LEU A 132 5.88 -8.09 -6.56
N GLY A 133 6.73 -7.33 -5.86
CA GLY A 133 7.80 -6.55 -6.47
C GLY A 133 7.32 -5.65 -7.63
N HIS A 134 8.09 -5.63 -8.70
CA HIS A 134 7.89 -4.71 -9.84
C HIS A 134 6.61 -4.95 -10.66
N LEU A 135 5.86 -6.03 -10.46
CA LEU A 135 4.53 -6.21 -11.07
C LEU A 135 3.60 -5.02 -10.75
N GLN A 136 3.77 -4.43 -9.58
CA GLN A 136 2.98 -3.30 -9.10
C GLN A 136 3.27 -1.98 -9.84
N ARG A 137 4.40 -1.91 -10.56
CA ARG A 137 4.79 -0.73 -11.37
C ARG A 137 4.29 -0.78 -12.81
N GLY A 138 3.74 -1.91 -13.22
CA GLY A 138 3.27 -2.16 -14.57
C GLY A 138 1.76 -2.16 -14.70
N GLY A 139 1.29 -2.48 -15.89
CA GLY A 139 -0.12 -2.63 -16.21
C GLY A 139 -0.75 -1.39 -16.85
N SER A 140 -2.02 -1.54 -17.26
CA SER A 140 -2.80 -0.43 -17.81
C SER A 140 -3.33 0.44 -16.67
N PRO A 141 -3.18 1.77 -16.75
CA PRO A 141 -3.74 2.69 -15.76
C PRO A 141 -5.26 2.51 -15.63
N THR A 142 -5.73 2.53 -14.39
CA THR A 142 -7.17 2.54 -14.09
C THR A 142 -7.84 3.80 -14.61
N ALA A 143 -9.18 3.79 -14.67
CA ALA A 143 -9.94 5.00 -15.00
C ALA A 143 -9.64 6.13 -14.01
N ASN A 144 -9.50 5.83 -12.71
CA ASN A 144 -9.18 6.81 -11.68
C ASN A 144 -7.83 7.48 -11.93
N ASP A 145 -6.78 6.72 -12.18
CA ASP A 145 -5.46 7.29 -12.48
C ASP A 145 -5.45 8.14 -13.75
N ARG A 146 -6.20 7.73 -14.79
CA ARG A 146 -6.31 8.52 -16.04
C ARG A 146 -7.03 9.84 -15.81
N ILE A 147 -8.13 9.83 -15.05
CA ILE A 147 -8.89 11.05 -14.71
C ILE A 147 -8.01 11.96 -13.85
N LEU A 148 -7.36 11.41 -12.82
CA LEU A 148 -6.47 12.16 -11.94
C LEU A 148 -5.34 12.83 -12.72
N ALA A 149 -4.64 12.07 -13.58
CA ALA A 149 -3.55 12.60 -14.40
C ALA A 149 -4.02 13.71 -15.36
N SER A 150 -5.22 13.55 -15.96
CA SER A 150 -5.80 14.56 -16.85
C SER A 150 -6.16 15.84 -16.10
N ARG A 151 -6.78 15.74 -14.92
CA ARG A 151 -7.12 16.88 -14.06
C ARG A 151 -5.86 17.62 -13.60
N MET A 152 -4.87 16.89 -13.11
CA MET A 152 -3.61 17.48 -12.65
C MET A 152 -2.81 18.09 -13.80
N GLY A 153 -2.83 17.47 -14.98
CA GLY A 153 -2.18 18.02 -16.18
C GLY A 153 -2.80 19.33 -16.63
N ALA A 154 -4.13 19.44 -16.67
CA ALA A 154 -4.82 20.70 -16.98
C ALA A 154 -4.48 21.78 -15.94
N ALA A 155 -4.59 21.47 -14.65
CA ALA A 155 -4.27 22.39 -13.56
C ALA A 155 -2.79 22.84 -13.58
N ALA A 156 -1.88 22.00 -14.06
CA ALA A 156 -0.48 22.40 -14.21
C ALA A 156 -0.28 23.49 -15.29
N ILE A 157 -1.07 23.45 -16.38
CA ILE A 157 -1.06 24.49 -17.40
C ILE A 157 -1.65 25.79 -16.85
N ASP A 158 -2.79 25.71 -16.16
CA ASP A 158 -3.42 26.88 -15.52
C ASP A 158 -2.46 27.53 -14.51
N ALA A 159 -1.79 26.72 -13.67
CA ALA A 159 -0.78 27.19 -12.74
C ALA A 159 0.40 27.93 -13.45
N LEU A 160 0.85 27.43 -14.60
CA LEU A 160 1.89 28.11 -15.38
C LEU A 160 1.40 29.43 -15.97
N MET A 161 0.15 29.50 -16.42
CA MET A 161 -0.46 30.72 -16.95
C MET A 161 -0.66 31.78 -15.85
N GLU A 162 -0.93 31.36 -14.64
CA GLU A 162 -1.06 32.19 -13.43
C GLU A 162 0.30 32.54 -12.79
N ASP A 163 1.40 32.24 -13.45
CA ASP A 163 2.77 32.47 -12.96
C ASP A 163 3.11 31.77 -11.63
N GLN A 164 2.40 30.68 -11.29
CA GLN A 164 2.74 29.87 -10.13
C GLN A 164 4.13 29.24 -10.27
N ARG A 165 4.87 29.15 -9.16
CA ARG A 165 6.26 28.68 -9.19
C ARG A 165 6.52 27.72 -8.04
N ASN A 166 7.30 26.67 -8.31
CA ASN A 166 7.81 25.73 -7.31
C ASN A 166 6.70 25.08 -6.46
N VAL A 167 5.62 24.66 -7.11
CA VAL A 167 4.50 23.97 -6.50
C VAL A 167 4.27 22.61 -7.14
N MET A 168 3.79 21.67 -6.33
CA MET A 168 3.21 20.41 -6.77
C MET A 168 1.69 20.57 -6.89
N ILE A 169 1.13 20.09 -7.98
CA ILE A 169 -0.32 19.94 -8.11
C ILE A 169 -0.75 18.74 -7.29
N GLY A 170 -1.62 18.93 -6.32
CA GLY A 170 -2.20 17.85 -5.53
C GLY A 170 -3.72 17.82 -5.67
N VAL A 171 -4.34 16.79 -5.09
CA VAL A 171 -5.79 16.70 -4.89
C VAL A 171 -6.07 16.51 -3.42
N LYS A 172 -6.98 17.30 -2.87
CA LYS A 172 -7.43 17.17 -1.48
C LYS A 172 -8.94 17.37 -1.41
N ASN A 173 -9.64 16.38 -0.85
CA ASN A 173 -11.11 16.33 -0.83
C ASN A 173 -11.72 16.55 -2.23
N ASP A 174 -11.15 15.89 -3.23
CA ASP A 174 -11.50 15.99 -4.65
C ASP A 174 -11.26 17.36 -5.31
N GLU A 175 -10.64 18.32 -4.62
CA GLU A 175 -10.27 19.62 -5.17
C GLU A 175 -8.79 19.68 -5.51
N ILE A 176 -8.44 20.42 -6.60
CA ILE A 176 -7.05 20.70 -6.96
C ILE A 176 -6.45 21.66 -5.94
N VAL A 177 -5.25 21.35 -5.46
CA VAL A 177 -4.49 22.20 -4.53
C VAL A 177 -3.07 22.42 -5.04
N TYR A 178 -2.49 23.57 -4.73
CA TYR A 178 -1.11 23.91 -5.05
C TYR A 178 -0.25 23.82 -3.79
N VAL A 179 0.63 22.84 -3.76
CA VAL A 179 1.46 22.53 -2.59
C VAL A 179 2.90 22.98 -2.85
N PRO A 180 3.44 23.95 -2.09
CA PRO A 180 4.85 24.34 -2.24
C PRO A 180 5.79 23.12 -2.08
N PHE A 181 6.80 22.98 -2.95
CA PHE A 181 7.76 21.88 -2.86
C PHE A 181 8.42 21.78 -1.48
N SER A 182 8.68 22.94 -0.85
CA SER A 182 9.23 22.98 0.51
C SER A 182 8.34 22.29 1.56
N LYS A 183 7.03 22.21 1.32
CA LYS A 183 6.10 21.47 2.18
C LYS A 183 5.94 20.02 1.75
N ALA A 184 5.82 19.78 0.44
CA ALA A 184 5.62 18.44 -0.11
C ALA A 184 6.81 17.50 0.19
N ILE A 185 8.05 18.04 0.23
CA ILE A 185 9.28 17.27 0.43
C ILE A 185 9.66 17.13 1.90
N LYS A 186 9.31 18.12 2.75
CA LYS A 186 9.77 18.16 4.16
C LYS A 186 8.83 17.48 5.14
N ASN A 187 7.60 17.25 4.75
CA ASN A 187 6.61 16.64 5.64
C ASN A 187 6.26 15.25 5.16
N ASP A 188 6.08 14.35 6.11
CA ASP A 188 5.57 13.01 5.84
C ASP A 188 4.04 13.06 5.72
N LYS A 189 3.49 12.25 4.83
CA LYS A 189 2.06 12.06 4.73
C LYS A 189 1.61 11.08 5.82
N PRO A 190 0.74 11.50 6.74
CA PRO A 190 0.30 10.60 7.81
C PRO A 190 -0.63 9.52 7.25
N ILE A 191 -0.52 8.31 7.80
CA ILE A 191 -1.51 7.27 7.60
C ILE A 191 -2.80 7.62 8.33
N ASN A 192 -3.94 7.30 7.72
CA ASN A 192 -5.22 7.41 8.39
C ASN A 192 -5.35 6.34 9.48
N ARG A 193 -5.30 6.76 10.74
CA ARG A 193 -5.37 5.87 11.91
C ARG A 193 -6.74 5.24 12.12
N GLU A 194 -7.80 5.75 11.51
CA GLU A 194 -9.13 5.13 11.59
C GLU A 194 -9.23 3.83 10.77
N LEU A 195 -8.25 3.59 9.88
CA LEU A 195 -8.16 2.38 9.07
C LEU A 195 -7.36 1.26 9.73
N LEU A 196 -6.81 1.50 10.91
CA LEU A 196 -6.02 0.55 11.69
C LEU A 196 -6.89 -0.16 12.70
#